data_d606e1a8fca8c09bbac1058c74920bfa
#
_entry.id   d606e1a8fca8c09bbac1058c74920bfa
#
_cell.length_a   1.000
_cell.length_b   1.000
_cell.length_c   1.000
_cell.angle_alpha   90.00
_cell.angle_beta   90.00
_cell.angle_gamma   90.00
#
_symmetry.space_group_name_H-M   'P 1'
#
loop_
_entity.id
_entity.type
_entity.pdbx_description
1 polymer ?
#
loop_
_entity_poly.entity_id
_entity_poly.type
_entity_poly.pdbx_seq_one_letter_code
_entity_poly.pdbx_strand_id
1 'polypeptide(L)'
;MLEAAFWGFVGGVALIVGAGIALVVQVPGRVIGAVMAFGAGVLISAASFDLTGEAFLTGGPDAAASGLAAGAVTFFVVTRVIKGSGAVPIVVGAVLDGIPESAAIGLSVLDPGGVSAAIVVAVFVSNVPESLSASAELRKERSGLSILVLWLGVAVACTLAAAVGYGALSDAGDNLLGFVNAFAAGAIITMLADSMIPEAF
;
A
#
# COMPACT_ATOMS: atom_id res chain seq x y z
N MET A 1 16.28 -9.93 2.87
CA MET A 1 16.15 -9.13 1.63
C MET A 1 15.40 -9.87 0.51
N LEU A 2 15.82 -11.08 0.08
CA LEU A 2 15.08 -11.83 -0.95
C LEU A 2 13.66 -12.19 -0.52
N GLU A 3 13.45 -12.53 0.73
CA GLU A 3 12.13 -12.81 1.28
C GLU A 3 11.24 -11.57 1.29
N ALA A 4 11.75 -10.42 1.73
CA ALA A 4 11.03 -9.16 1.68
C ALA A 4 10.66 -8.77 0.24
N ALA A 5 11.58 -8.91 -0.71
CA ALA A 5 11.32 -8.70 -2.12
C ALA A 5 10.23 -9.64 -2.66
N PHE A 6 10.28 -10.93 -2.28
CA PHE A 6 9.26 -11.90 -2.69
C PHE A 6 7.86 -11.52 -2.20
N TRP A 7 7.74 -11.18 -0.92
CA TRP A 7 6.44 -10.80 -0.36
C TRP A 7 5.94 -9.45 -0.86
N GLY A 8 6.84 -8.49 -1.08
CA GLY A 8 6.51 -7.23 -1.76
C GLY A 8 6.04 -7.46 -3.20
N PHE A 9 6.64 -8.42 -3.92
CA PHE A 9 6.17 -8.83 -5.24
C PHE A 9 4.79 -9.48 -5.19
N VAL A 10 4.52 -10.32 -4.20
CA VAL A 10 3.18 -10.93 -3.99
C VAL A 10 2.13 -9.85 -3.81
N GLY A 11 2.38 -8.84 -2.97
CA GLY A 11 1.49 -7.67 -2.82
C GLY A 11 1.31 -6.91 -4.14
N GLY A 12 2.39 -6.67 -4.87
CA GLY A 12 2.37 -5.98 -6.16
C GLY A 12 1.67 -6.75 -7.28
N VAL A 13 1.69 -8.09 -7.28
CA VAL A 13 0.97 -8.92 -8.26
C VAL A 13 -0.53 -8.67 -8.22
N ALA A 14 -1.09 -8.33 -7.06
CA ALA A 14 -2.50 -7.98 -6.91
C ALA A 14 -2.92 -6.83 -7.85
N LEU A 15 -2.04 -5.84 -8.07
CA LEU A 15 -2.25 -4.74 -9.00
C LEU A 15 -2.40 -5.23 -10.45
N ILE A 16 -1.58 -6.21 -10.84
CA ILE A 16 -1.64 -6.81 -12.18
C ILE A 16 -2.91 -7.63 -12.34
N VAL A 17 -3.33 -8.33 -11.28
CA VAL A 17 -4.57 -9.12 -11.26
C VAL A 17 -5.79 -8.22 -11.43
N GLY A 18 -5.90 -7.14 -10.64
CA GLY A 18 -7.01 -6.18 -10.73
C GLY A 18 -7.07 -5.50 -12.11
N ALA A 19 -5.92 -5.08 -12.64
CA ALA A 19 -5.82 -4.54 -13.99
C ALA A 19 -6.25 -5.55 -15.06
N GLY A 20 -5.79 -6.79 -14.95
CA GLY A 20 -6.18 -7.88 -15.85
C GLY A 20 -7.70 -8.11 -15.86
N ILE A 21 -8.32 -8.14 -14.68
CA ILE A 21 -9.79 -8.24 -14.55
C ILE A 21 -10.47 -7.06 -15.25
N ALA A 22 -10.03 -5.83 -15.00
CA ALA A 22 -10.58 -4.64 -15.63
C ALA A 22 -10.47 -4.66 -17.16
N LEU A 23 -9.44 -5.28 -17.72
CA LEU A 23 -9.25 -5.37 -19.18
C LEU A 23 -10.18 -6.39 -19.85
N VAL A 24 -10.58 -7.44 -19.14
CA VAL A 24 -11.38 -8.54 -19.68
C VAL A 24 -12.87 -8.37 -19.36
N VAL A 25 -13.18 -7.87 -18.15
CA VAL A 25 -14.56 -7.78 -17.63
C VAL A 25 -14.93 -6.33 -17.36
N GLN A 26 -16.17 -5.97 -17.70
CA GLN A 26 -16.76 -4.72 -17.22
C GLN A 26 -17.39 -4.96 -15.85
N VAL A 27 -16.65 -4.60 -14.81
CA VAL A 27 -17.11 -4.77 -13.42
C VAL A 27 -18.05 -3.60 -13.06
N PRO A 28 -19.26 -3.87 -12.57
CA PRO A 28 -20.18 -2.82 -12.13
C PRO A 28 -19.57 -2.00 -10.98
N GLY A 29 -19.74 -0.67 -11.01
CA GLY A 29 -19.19 0.23 -9.98
C GLY A 29 -19.57 -0.15 -8.54
N ARG A 30 -20.80 -0.67 -8.34
CA ARG A 30 -21.23 -1.18 -7.02
C ARG A 30 -20.39 -2.34 -6.50
N VAL A 31 -19.91 -3.21 -7.40
CA VAL A 31 -19.03 -4.34 -7.02
C VAL A 31 -17.64 -3.81 -6.68
N ILE A 32 -17.13 -2.88 -7.48
CA ILE A 32 -15.83 -2.22 -7.21
C ILE A 32 -15.89 -1.55 -5.84
N GLY A 33 -16.91 -0.70 -5.58
CA GLY A 33 -17.07 -0.02 -4.30
C GLY A 33 -17.17 -0.99 -3.12
N ALA A 34 -17.92 -2.09 -3.25
CA ALA A 34 -18.04 -3.09 -2.18
C ALA A 34 -16.68 -3.78 -1.88
N VAL A 35 -15.90 -4.11 -2.92
CA VAL A 35 -14.58 -4.73 -2.75
C VAL A 35 -13.58 -3.72 -2.19
N MET A 36 -13.64 -2.45 -2.60
CA MET A 36 -12.84 -1.37 -2.03
C MET A 36 -13.16 -1.14 -0.54
N ALA A 37 -14.45 -1.10 -0.18
CA ALA A 37 -14.87 -0.98 1.23
C ALA A 37 -14.36 -2.14 2.08
N PHE A 38 -14.39 -3.36 1.55
CA PHE A 38 -13.85 -4.54 2.22
C PHE A 38 -12.33 -4.43 2.39
N GLY A 39 -11.60 -4.08 1.31
CA GLY A 39 -10.15 -3.87 1.33
C GLY A 39 -9.73 -2.79 2.33
N ALA A 40 -10.45 -1.65 2.34
CA ALA A 40 -10.23 -0.58 3.32
C ALA A 40 -10.39 -1.07 4.77
N GLY A 41 -11.41 -1.89 5.05
CA GLY A 41 -11.61 -2.47 6.38
C GLY A 41 -10.47 -3.40 6.80
N VAL A 42 -9.97 -4.22 5.88
CA VAL A 42 -8.82 -5.13 6.13
C VAL A 42 -7.55 -4.32 6.38
N LEU A 43 -7.29 -3.26 5.59
CA LEU A 43 -6.14 -2.37 5.79
C LEU A 43 -6.22 -1.56 7.10
N ILE A 44 -7.40 -1.09 7.50
CA ILE A 44 -7.60 -0.43 8.80
C ILE A 44 -7.20 -1.40 9.93
N SER A 45 -7.62 -2.66 9.83
CA SER A 45 -7.25 -3.69 10.80
C SER A 45 -5.74 -3.89 10.86
N ALA A 46 -5.09 -4.10 9.72
CA ALA A 46 -3.65 -4.31 9.65
C ALA A 46 -2.86 -3.08 10.15
N ALA A 47 -3.23 -1.87 9.73
CA ALA A 47 -2.57 -0.65 10.18
C ALA A 47 -2.72 -0.41 11.69
N SER A 48 -3.89 -0.75 12.26
CA SER A 48 -4.16 -0.53 13.68
C SER A 48 -3.55 -1.58 14.59
N PHE A 49 -3.70 -2.85 14.25
CA PHE A 49 -3.31 -3.96 15.14
C PHE A 49 -1.90 -4.48 14.84
N ASP A 50 -1.56 -4.67 13.56
CA ASP A 50 -0.24 -5.18 13.20
C ASP A 50 0.80 -4.05 13.25
N LEU A 51 0.66 -2.99 12.45
CA LEU A 51 1.70 -1.96 12.36
C LEU A 51 1.78 -1.05 13.60
N THR A 52 0.64 -0.50 14.05
CA THR A 52 0.64 0.40 15.21
C THR A 52 0.86 -0.38 16.51
N GLY A 53 0.31 -1.59 16.60
CA GLY A 53 0.54 -2.49 17.74
C GLY A 53 2.01 -2.86 17.87
N GLU A 54 2.63 -3.31 16.80
CA GLU A 54 4.07 -3.66 16.77
C GLU A 54 4.95 -2.44 17.04
N ALA A 55 4.61 -1.28 16.45
CA ALA A 55 5.32 -0.03 16.73
C ALA A 55 5.34 0.34 18.21
N PHE A 56 4.21 0.15 18.89
CA PHE A 56 4.09 0.42 20.33
C PHE A 56 4.90 -0.58 21.16
N LEU A 57 4.86 -1.86 20.81
CA LEU A 57 5.59 -2.91 21.53
C LEU A 57 7.10 -2.79 21.35
N THR A 58 7.56 -2.44 20.15
CA THR A 58 8.98 -2.37 19.80
C THR A 58 9.59 -1.03 20.17
N GLY A 59 9.01 0.10 19.73
CA GLY A 59 9.57 1.44 19.90
C GLY A 59 8.97 2.25 21.06
N GLY A 60 7.92 1.72 21.69
CA GLY A 60 7.22 2.42 22.78
C GLY A 60 6.26 3.52 22.30
N PRO A 61 5.55 4.18 23.25
CA PRO A 61 4.47 5.12 22.92
C PRO A 61 4.95 6.36 22.14
N ASP A 62 6.13 6.87 22.43
CA ASP A 62 6.65 8.09 21.79
C ASP A 62 7.01 7.83 20.31
N ALA A 63 7.65 6.70 20.02
CA ALA A 63 7.95 6.29 18.65
C ALA A 63 6.67 6.02 17.87
N ALA A 64 5.72 5.31 18.47
CA ALA A 64 4.43 5.01 17.84
C ALA A 64 3.63 6.30 17.54
N ALA A 65 3.47 7.19 18.51
CA ALA A 65 2.72 8.44 18.32
C ALA A 65 3.37 9.38 17.31
N SER A 66 4.69 9.58 17.42
CA SER A 66 5.42 10.47 16.52
C SER A 66 5.50 9.92 15.09
N GLY A 67 5.73 8.62 14.93
CA GLY A 67 5.74 7.95 13.64
C GLY A 67 4.38 8.05 12.93
N LEU A 68 3.30 7.73 13.65
CA LEU A 68 1.94 7.79 13.12
C LEU A 68 1.56 9.21 12.65
N ALA A 69 1.85 10.21 13.47
CA ALA A 69 1.62 11.61 13.10
C ALA A 69 2.48 12.03 11.90
N ALA A 70 3.77 11.68 11.89
CA ALA A 70 4.67 12.01 10.79
C ALA A 70 4.25 11.35 9.47
N GLY A 71 3.87 10.07 9.50
CA GLY A 71 3.38 9.34 8.31
C GLY A 71 2.10 9.96 7.76
N ALA A 72 1.13 10.23 8.63
CA ALA A 72 -0.13 10.87 8.25
C ALA A 72 0.10 12.25 7.60
N VAL A 73 0.90 13.11 8.23
CA VAL A 73 1.19 14.44 7.70
C VAL A 73 1.97 14.35 6.39
N THR A 74 2.96 13.46 6.31
CA THR A 74 3.76 13.30 5.08
C THR A 74 2.89 12.87 3.92
N PHE A 75 2.05 11.84 4.08
CA PHE A 75 1.15 11.39 3.03
C PHE A 75 0.17 12.49 2.62
N PHE A 76 -0.47 13.14 3.59
CA PHE A 76 -1.39 14.24 3.33
C PHE A 76 -0.75 15.38 2.54
N VAL A 77 0.46 15.81 2.89
CA VAL A 77 1.16 16.89 2.19
C VAL A 77 1.55 16.46 0.77
N VAL A 78 2.11 15.25 0.63
CA VAL A 78 2.56 14.74 -0.67
C VAL A 78 1.39 14.64 -1.65
N THR A 79 0.25 14.09 -1.24
CA THR A 79 -0.94 13.97 -2.10
C THR A 79 -1.52 15.32 -2.48
N ARG A 80 -1.39 16.37 -1.63
CA ARG A 80 -1.84 17.75 -1.96
C ARG A 80 -0.90 18.48 -2.91
N VAL A 81 0.38 18.14 -2.90
CA VAL A 81 1.37 18.73 -3.83
C VAL A 81 1.28 18.10 -5.22
N ILE A 82 1.01 16.80 -5.28
CA ILE A 82 0.89 16.08 -6.55
C ILE A 82 -0.52 16.27 -7.11
N LYS A 83 -0.68 17.36 -7.89
CA LYS A 83 -1.91 17.67 -8.60
C LYS A 83 -1.70 17.49 -10.10
N GLY A 84 -2.70 16.93 -10.77
CA GLY A 84 -2.69 16.76 -12.22
C GLY A 84 -4.03 16.16 -12.70
N SER A 85 -4.20 16.06 -14.02
CA SER A 85 -5.33 15.40 -14.65
C SER A 85 -4.83 14.28 -15.56
N GLY A 86 -5.65 13.24 -15.76
CA GLY A 86 -5.33 12.11 -16.62
C GLY A 86 -4.56 10.98 -15.91
N ALA A 87 -3.84 10.17 -16.68
CA ALA A 87 -3.21 8.93 -16.20
C ALA A 87 -2.06 9.12 -15.21
N VAL A 88 -1.35 10.27 -15.26
CA VAL A 88 -0.17 10.50 -14.40
C VAL A 88 -0.52 10.55 -12.92
N PRO A 89 -1.56 11.30 -12.48
CA PRO A 89 -1.97 11.30 -11.07
C PRO A 89 -2.39 9.92 -10.56
N ILE A 90 -3.07 9.11 -11.39
CA ILE A 90 -3.49 7.75 -11.02
C ILE A 90 -2.26 6.88 -10.73
N VAL A 91 -1.24 6.94 -11.60
CA VAL A 91 0.00 6.16 -11.41
C VAL A 91 0.77 6.64 -10.20
N VAL A 92 0.88 7.95 -10.04
CA VAL A 92 1.59 8.54 -8.90
C VAL A 92 0.86 8.22 -7.60
N GLY A 93 -0.48 8.27 -7.58
CA GLY A 93 -1.30 7.82 -6.46
C GLY A 93 -0.98 6.37 -6.08
N ALA A 94 -1.11 5.45 -7.04
CA ALA A 94 -0.84 4.03 -6.80
C ALA A 94 0.60 3.73 -6.32
N VAL A 95 1.59 4.48 -6.78
CA VAL A 95 2.98 4.36 -6.27
C VAL A 95 3.09 4.89 -4.84
N LEU A 96 2.43 6.01 -4.55
CA LEU A 96 2.43 6.60 -3.20
C LEU A 96 1.72 5.71 -2.18
N ASP A 97 0.65 5.05 -2.59
CA ASP A 97 -0.10 4.12 -1.77
C ASP A 97 0.70 2.81 -1.59
N GLY A 98 1.26 2.28 -2.67
CA GLY A 98 2.00 1.03 -2.66
C GLY A 98 3.36 1.07 -1.92
N ILE A 99 4.01 2.24 -1.82
CA ILE A 99 5.31 2.34 -1.11
C ILE A 99 5.17 2.09 0.39
N PRO A 100 4.29 2.76 1.16
CA PRO A 100 4.10 2.49 2.57
C PRO A 100 3.65 1.06 2.85
N GLU A 101 2.73 0.53 2.06
CA GLU A 101 2.24 -0.84 2.19
C GLU A 101 3.35 -1.87 1.97
N SER A 102 4.15 -1.68 0.92
CA SER A 102 5.27 -2.57 0.61
C SER A 102 6.41 -2.44 1.62
N ALA A 103 6.68 -1.24 2.12
CA ALA A 103 7.63 -1.04 3.21
C ALA A 103 7.17 -1.77 4.48
N ALA A 104 5.88 -1.72 4.82
CA ALA A 104 5.30 -2.46 5.93
C ALA A 104 5.47 -3.98 5.78
N ILE A 105 5.28 -4.53 4.57
CA ILE A 105 5.59 -5.94 4.27
C ILE A 105 7.07 -6.22 4.51
N GLY A 106 7.96 -5.36 4.01
CA GLY A 106 9.40 -5.51 4.19
C GLY A 106 9.84 -5.47 5.65
N LEU A 107 9.25 -4.59 6.44
CA LEU A 107 9.49 -4.46 7.89
C LEU A 107 9.01 -5.69 8.65
N SER A 108 7.84 -6.22 8.33
CA SER A 108 7.29 -7.39 9.03
C SER A 108 8.16 -8.65 8.90
N VAL A 109 9.06 -8.71 7.91
CA VAL A 109 10.05 -9.78 7.80
C VAL A 109 11.12 -9.71 8.91
N LEU A 110 11.29 -8.54 9.55
CA LEU A 110 12.22 -8.35 10.67
C LEU A 110 11.61 -8.79 12.01
N ASP A 111 10.30 -8.95 12.08
CA ASP A 111 9.61 -9.36 13.31
C ASP A 111 9.99 -10.80 13.70
N PRO A 112 10.00 -11.13 14.99
CA PRO A 112 10.37 -12.47 15.48
C PRO A 112 9.50 -13.59 14.91
N GLY A 113 8.27 -13.28 14.48
CA GLY A 113 7.33 -14.21 13.83
C GLY A 113 7.54 -14.35 12.31
N GLY A 114 8.45 -13.59 11.72
CA GLY A 114 8.59 -13.47 10.26
C GLY A 114 7.48 -12.62 9.63
N VAL A 115 7.34 -12.72 8.30
CA VAL A 115 6.38 -11.90 7.56
C VAL A 115 4.95 -12.00 8.12
N SER A 116 4.32 -10.85 8.34
CA SER A 116 2.92 -10.80 8.75
C SER A 116 2.00 -11.20 7.59
N ALA A 117 1.38 -12.39 7.71
CA ALA A 117 0.38 -12.83 6.75
C ALA A 117 -0.82 -11.87 6.69
N ALA A 118 -1.17 -11.23 7.82
CA ALA A 118 -2.25 -10.26 7.89
C ALA A 118 -1.96 -9.03 7.02
N ILE A 119 -0.74 -8.47 7.11
CA ILE A 119 -0.31 -7.34 6.28
C ILE A 119 -0.29 -7.73 4.80
N VAL A 120 0.30 -8.87 4.45
CA VAL A 120 0.37 -9.32 3.04
C VAL A 120 -1.02 -9.51 2.45
N VAL A 121 -1.93 -10.17 3.18
CA VAL A 121 -3.32 -10.36 2.74
C VAL A 121 -4.05 -9.04 2.64
N ALA A 122 -3.86 -8.13 3.60
CA ALA A 122 -4.47 -6.81 3.58
C ALA A 122 -4.08 -6.03 2.32
N VAL A 123 -2.77 -5.95 2.04
CA VAL A 123 -2.23 -5.27 0.86
C VAL A 123 -2.67 -5.96 -0.44
N PHE A 124 -2.70 -7.29 -0.49
CA PHE A 124 -3.20 -8.00 -1.66
C PHE A 124 -4.68 -7.70 -1.93
N VAL A 125 -5.50 -7.73 -0.89
CA VAL A 125 -6.95 -7.51 -1.01
C VAL A 125 -7.28 -6.04 -1.35
N SER A 126 -6.51 -5.06 -0.87
CA SER A 126 -6.69 -3.64 -1.20
C SER A 126 -6.23 -3.30 -2.62
N ASN A 127 -5.11 -3.85 -3.07
CA ASN A 127 -4.52 -3.56 -4.36
C ASN A 127 -5.37 -4.06 -5.56
N VAL A 128 -6.14 -5.15 -5.40
CA VAL A 128 -7.00 -5.66 -6.48
C VAL A 128 -8.08 -4.65 -6.87
N PRO A 129 -8.95 -4.14 -5.97
CA PRO A 129 -9.97 -3.16 -6.35
C PRO A 129 -9.38 -1.81 -6.77
N GLU A 130 -8.28 -1.38 -6.17
CA GLU A 130 -7.59 -0.15 -6.53
C GLU A 130 -7.14 -0.17 -7.99
N SER A 131 -6.36 -1.16 -8.38
CA SER A 131 -5.88 -1.31 -9.75
C SER A 131 -7.02 -1.60 -10.74
N LEU A 132 -8.08 -2.27 -10.30
CA LEU A 132 -9.27 -2.52 -11.10
C LEU A 132 -10.01 -1.20 -11.39
N SER A 133 -10.25 -0.36 -10.39
CA SER A 133 -10.87 0.96 -10.54
C SER A 133 -10.04 1.86 -11.43
N ALA A 134 -8.76 2.01 -11.12
CA ALA A 134 -7.83 2.82 -11.90
C ALA A 134 -7.69 2.35 -13.35
N SER A 135 -7.64 1.04 -13.59
CA SER A 135 -7.55 0.49 -14.94
C SER A 135 -8.83 0.67 -15.75
N ALA A 136 -10.00 0.63 -15.11
CA ALA A 136 -11.26 0.93 -15.76
C ALA A 136 -11.29 2.39 -16.29
N GLU A 137 -10.70 3.33 -15.58
CA GLU A 137 -10.53 4.71 -16.05
C GLU A 137 -9.48 4.82 -17.15
N LEU A 138 -8.29 4.21 -16.94
CA LEU A 138 -7.17 4.25 -17.89
C LEU A 138 -7.51 3.64 -19.26
N ARG A 139 -8.43 2.68 -19.33
CA ARG A 139 -8.90 2.09 -20.61
C ARG A 139 -9.51 3.12 -21.57
N LYS A 140 -9.95 4.25 -21.07
CA LYS A 140 -10.51 5.33 -21.93
C LYS A 140 -9.42 6.03 -22.74
N GLU A 141 -8.18 6.00 -22.28
CA GLU A 141 -7.08 6.76 -22.85
C GLU A 141 -5.87 5.91 -23.29
N ARG A 142 -5.77 4.66 -22.81
CA ARG A 142 -4.59 3.79 -23.00
C ARG A 142 -4.94 2.39 -23.52
N SER A 143 -4.00 1.78 -24.22
CA SER A 143 -4.11 0.38 -24.64
C SER A 143 -3.93 -0.56 -23.43
N GLY A 144 -4.56 -1.75 -23.51
CA GLY A 144 -4.46 -2.76 -22.46
C GLY A 144 -3.03 -3.16 -22.12
N LEU A 145 -2.17 -3.30 -23.14
CA LEU A 145 -0.75 -3.61 -22.92
C LEU A 145 -0.04 -2.48 -22.15
N SER A 146 -0.31 -1.22 -22.49
CA SER A 146 0.26 -0.07 -21.78
C SER A 146 -0.15 -0.03 -20.31
N ILE A 147 -1.41 -0.42 -20.01
CA ILE A 147 -1.93 -0.52 -18.64
C ILE A 147 -1.21 -1.63 -17.88
N LEU A 148 -1.05 -2.81 -18.47
CA LEU A 148 -0.34 -3.93 -17.81
C LEU A 148 1.15 -3.61 -17.56
N VAL A 149 1.83 -2.97 -18.52
CA VAL A 149 3.23 -2.55 -18.35
C VAL A 149 3.36 -1.51 -17.23
N LEU A 150 2.39 -0.61 -17.12
CA LEU A 150 2.34 0.38 -16.05
C LEU A 150 2.25 -0.31 -14.68
N TRP A 151 1.27 -1.20 -14.50
CA TRP A 151 1.09 -1.92 -13.23
C TRP A 151 2.24 -2.87 -12.91
N LEU A 152 2.89 -3.45 -13.93
CA LEU A 152 4.13 -4.18 -13.72
C LEU A 152 5.24 -3.27 -13.17
N GLY A 153 5.35 -2.04 -13.68
CA GLY A 153 6.28 -1.04 -13.17
C GLY A 153 6.00 -0.69 -11.69
N VAL A 154 4.74 -0.50 -11.33
CA VAL A 154 4.33 -0.27 -9.93
C VAL A 154 4.64 -1.49 -9.05
N ALA A 155 4.35 -2.70 -9.51
CA ALA A 155 4.67 -3.94 -8.77
C ALA A 155 6.19 -4.10 -8.54
N VAL A 156 7.01 -3.72 -9.53
CA VAL A 156 8.48 -3.70 -9.36
C VAL A 156 8.88 -2.64 -8.33
N ALA A 157 8.29 -1.45 -8.35
CA ALA A 157 8.56 -0.41 -7.36
C ALA A 157 8.18 -0.88 -5.94
N CYS A 158 7.04 -1.54 -5.76
CA CYS A 158 6.62 -2.16 -4.52
C CYS A 158 7.62 -3.23 -4.03
N THR A 159 8.07 -4.09 -4.94
CA THR A 159 9.10 -5.10 -4.66
C THR A 159 10.40 -4.47 -4.14
N LEU A 160 10.84 -3.40 -4.79
CA LEU A 160 12.03 -2.67 -4.38
C LEU A 160 11.81 -1.94 -3.04
N ALA A 161 10.65 -1.35 -2.82
CA ALA A 161 10.32 -0.69 -1.56
C ALA A 161 10.37 -1.67 -0.37
N ALA A 162 9.81 -2.88 -0.52
CA ALA A 162 9.89 -3.93 0.50
C ALA A 162 11.34 -4.37 0.75
N ALA A 163 12.12 -4.59 -0.30
CA ALA A 163 13.52 -5.00 -0.18
C ALA A 163 14.38 -3.91 0.48
N VAL A 164 14.17 -2.65 0.11
CA VAL A 164 14.88 -1.49 0.68
C VAL A 164 14.47 -1.28 2.13
N GLY A 165 13.17 -1.37 2.45
CA GLY A 165 12.66 -1.27 3.82
C GLY A 165 13.35 -2.28 4.73
N TYR A 166 13.37 -3.54 4.34
CA TYR A 166 14.11 -4.59 5.04
C TYR A 166 15.62 -4.26 5.16
N GLY A 167 16.29 -3.97 4.05
CA GLY A 167 17.74 -3.82 4.02
C GLY A 167 18.25 -2.58 4.75
N ALA A 168 17.48 -1.49 4.73
CA ALA A 168 17.84 -0.26 5.43
C ALA A 168 17.62 -0.33 6.95
N LEU A 169 16.76 -1.23 7.40
CA LEU A 169 16.29 -1.29 8.78
C LEU A 169 16.68 -2.59 9.52
N SER A 170 17.33 -3.53 8.83
CA SER A 170 17.76 -4.81 9.43
C SER A 170 18.68 -4.66 10.65
N ASP A 171 19.44 -3.59 10.72
CA ASP A 171 20.35 -3.27 11.83
C ASP A 171 19.85 -2.07 12.67
N ALA A 172 18.59 -1.67 12.49
CA ALA A 172 18.02 -0.52 13.18
C ALA A 172 17.66 -0.88 14.65
N GLY A 173 17.79 0.09 15.54
CA GLY A 173 17.33 -0.09 16.92
C GLY A 173 15.81 0.01 17.03
N ASP A 174 15.27 -0.57 18.10
CA ASP A 174 13.83 -0.72 18.36
C ASP A 174 13.02 0.58 18.21
N ASN A 175 13.55 1.70 18.69
CA ASN A 175 12.89 3.00 18.55
C ASN A 175 12.68 3.42 17.09
N LEU A 176 13.68 3.17 16.22
CA LEU A 176 13.58 3.51 14.80
C LEU A 176 12.64 2.54 14.09
N LEU A 177 12.70 1.24 14.40
CA LEU A 177 11.77 0.25 13.87
C LEU A 177 10.32 0.59 14.24
N GLY A 178 10.06 0.88 15.52
CA GLY A 178 8.75 1.30 15.98
C GLY A 178 8.26 2.59 15.31
N PHE A 179 9.14 3.59 15.17
CA PHE A 179 8.80 4.83 14.46
C PHE A 179 8.42 4.57 13.00
N VAL A 180 9.19 3.75 12.26
CA VAL A 180 8.94 3.50 10.83
C VAL A 180 7.69 2.63 10.62
N ASN A 181 7.43 1.63 11.49
CA ASN A 181 6.17 0.88 11.47
C ASN A 181 4.96 1.81 11.68
N ALA A 182 5.03 2.70 12.68
CA ALA A 182 3.97 3.67 12.92
C ALA A 182 3.84 4.70 11.78
N PHE A 183 4.95 5.09 11.17
CA PHE A 183 4.95 5.98 9.99
C PHE A 183 4.19 5.33 8.83
N ALA A 184 4.47 4.07 8.53
CA ALA A 184 3.73 3.32 7.50
C ALA A 184 2.22 3.24 7.84
N ALA A 185 1.88 2.93 9.10
CA ALA A 185 0.48 2.91 9.55
C ALA A 185 -0.22 4.26 9.36
N GLY A 186 0.43 5.36 9.74
CA GLY A 186 -0.12 6.72 9.58
C GLY A 186 -0.33 7.11 8.12
N ALA A 187 0.61 6.74 7.24
CA ALA A 187 0.47 6.94 5.81
C ALA A 187 -0.71 6.15 5.23
N ILE A 188 -0.82 4.85 5.57
CA ILE A 188 -1.92 3.97 5.13
C ILE A 188 -3.27 4.48 5.63
N ILE A 189 -3.40 4.86 6.90
CA ILE A 189 -4.67 5.38 7.44
C ILE A 189 -5.08 6.67 6.71
N THR A 190 -4.12 7.54 6.40
CA THR A 190 -4.40 8.78 5.67
C THR A 190 -4.79 8.52 4.22
N MET A 191 -4.13 7.58 3.55
CA MET A 191 -4.49 7.09 2.22
C MET A 191 -5.92 6.57 2.19
N LEU A 192 -6.29 5.72 3.14
CA LEU A 192 -7.65 5.17 3.23
C LEU A 192 -8.70 6.27 3.34
N ALA A 193 -8.43 7.29 4.16
CA ALA A 193 -9.34 8.42 4.35
C ALA A 193 -9.41 9.37 3.14
N ASP A 194 -8.30 9.56 2.42
CA ASP A 194 -8.18 10.51 1.31
C ASP A 194 -8.62 9.93 -0.04
N SER A 195 -8.44 8.62 -0.26
CA SER A 195 -8.73 7.95 -1.54
C SER A 195 -9.68 6.77 -1.42
N MET A 196 -9.31 5.71 -0.74
CA MET A 196 -9.98 4.42 -0.84
C MET A 196 -11.42 4.43 -0.27
N ILE A 197 -11.63 5.06 0.89
CA ILE A 197 -12.98 5.16 1.48
C ILE A 197 -13.90 6.05 0.63
N PRO A 198 -13.49 7.24 0.16
CA PRO A 198 -14.31 8.04 -0.76
C PRO A 198 -14.66 7.33 -2.07
N GLU A 199 -13.76 6.53 -2.63
CA GLU A 199 -14.02 5.77 -3.86
C GLU A 199 -14.94 4.57 -3.65
N ALA A 200 -15.09 4.10 -2.42
CA ALA A 200 -15.97 2.99 -2.08
C ALA A 200 -17.47 3.40 -2.03
N PHE A 201 -17.78 4.68 -1.97
CA PHE A 201 -19.15 5.25 -1.85
C PHE A 201 -19.48 6.16 -3.02
#